data_2cbacbc05a99726373bf75de6c73a074
#
_entry.id   2cbacbc05a99726373bf75de6c73a074
#
_cell.length_a   1.000
_cell.length_b   1.000
_cell.length_c   1.000
_cell.angle_alpha   90.00
_cell.angle_beta   90.00
_cell.angle_gamma   90.00
#
_symmetry.space_group_name_H-M   'P 1'
#
loop_
_entity.id
_entity.type
_entity.pdbx_description
1 polymer ?
#
loop_
_entity_poly.entity_id
_entity_poly.type
_entity_poly.pdbx_seq_one_letter_code
_entity_poly.pdbx_strand_id
1 'polypeptide(L)'
;GSSWTTIATIGIALMGIGKAQGFSEGWIAGAIISGAYFGDKVSPLSDTTILASSVTDTPLFTHIRYLMITTVPSLVITLIIFTIAGLSHEATDTGHIAEYTRILSDKFHISWWLMIVPVVTAILIARKVPSIITLFVSTALATVFALIFQPGLLCEIAGQGAEGIAALFKGGMGMLYGGTQLETGNAEINELISTRGMAGMMKIGRAHV
;
A
#
# COMPACT_ATOMS: atom_id res chain seq x y z
N GLY A 1 2.57 8.21 -4.93
CA GLY A 1 2.04 6.90 -5.14
C GLY A 1 1.95 6.54 -6.60
N SER A 2 2.07 5.27 -6.86
CA SER A 2 1.91 4.70 -8.20
C SER A 2 0.85 3.61 -8.13
N SER A 3 -0.03 3.53 -9.12
CA SER A 3 -1.03 2.47 -9.25
C SER A 3 -0.36 1.09 -9.25
N TRP A 4 0.78 0.96 -9.94
CA TRP A 4 1.55 -0.28 -10.00
C TRP A 4 2.05 -0.75 -8.62
N THR A 5 2.58 0.18 -7.82
CA THR A 5 3.02 -0.12 -6.45
C THR A 5 1.85 -0.54 -5.57
N THR A 6 0.70 0.14 -5.68
CA THR A 6 -0.51 -0.19 -4.94
C THR A 6 -1.02 -1.58 -5.29
N ILE A 7 -1.05 -1.93 -6.58
CA ILE A 7 -1.46 -3.27 -7.06
C ILE A 7 -0.50 -4.34 -6.55
N ALA A 8 0.82 -4.09 -6.66
CA ALA A 8 1.86 -5.05 -6.28
C ALA A 8 2.07 -5.20 -4.76
N THR A 9 1.43 -4.40 -3.93
CA THR A 9 1.52 -4.45 -2.46
C THR A 9 0.16 -4.77 -1.85
N ILE A 10 -0.64 -3.74 -1.56
CA ILE A 10 -1.97 -3.88 -0.98
C ILE A 10 -2.90 -4.71 -1.88
N GLY A 11 -2.76 -4.60 -3.20
CA GLY A 11 -3.56 -5.36 -4.16
C GLY A 11 -3.39 -6.86 -4.01
N ILE A 12 -2.17 -7.35 -3.81
CA ILE A 12 -1.92 -8.79 -3.58
C ILE A 12 -2.59 -9.25 -2.29
N ALA A 13 -2.48 -8.46 -1.20
CA ALA A 13 -3.13 -8.77 0.06
C ALA A 13 -4.67 -8.83 -0.08
N LEU A 14 -5.26 -7.85 -0.78
CA LEU A 14 -6.70 -7.84 -1.05
C LEU A 14 -7.13 -9.01 -1.96
N MET A 15 -6.26 -9.44 -2.89
CA MET A 15 -6.50 -10.62 -3.70
C MET A 15 -6.62 -11.88 -2.84
N GLY A 16 -5.70 -12.08 -1.89
CA GLY A 16 -5.75 -13.20 -0.95
C GLY A 16 -7.03 -13.18 -0.10
N ILE A 17 -7.37 -12.02 0.46
CA ILE A 17 -8.59 -11.86 1.26
C ILE A 17 -9.85 -12.15 0.43
N GLY A 18 -9.95 -11.62 -0.79
CA GLY A 18 -11.10 -11.82 -1.66
C GLY A 18 -11.23 -13.29 -2.11
N LYS A 19 -10.13 -13.97 -2.37
CA LYS A 19 -10.12 -15.43 -2.66
C LYS A 19 -10.60 -16.23 -1.46
N ALA A 20 -10.14 -15.89 -0.26
CA ALA A 20 -10.59 -16.54 0.97
C ALA A 20 -12.10 -16.34 1.24
N GLN A 21 -12.69 -15.27 0.72
CA GLN A 21 -14.15 -15.03 0.75
C GLN A 21 -14.90 -15.72 -0.39
N GLY A 22 -14.22 -16.45 -1.28
CA GLY A 22 -14.83 -17.19 -2.38
C GLY A 22 -15.10 -16.37 -3.65
N PHE A 23 -14.64 -15.12 -3.72
CA PHE A 23 -14.76 -14.32 -4.95
C PHE A 23 -13.82 -14.82 -6.04
N SER A 24 -14.28 -14.77 -7.30
CA SER A 24 -13.42 -15.11 -8.43
C SER A 24 -12.31 -14.07 -8.63
N GLU A 25 -11.12 -14.54 -9.00
CA GLU A 25 -9.92 -13.70 -9.17
C GLU A 25 -10.14 -12.51 -10.10
N GLY A 26 -10.93 -12.68 -11.17
CA GLY A 26 -11.21 -11.62 -12.13
C GLY A 26 -11.98 -10.44 -11.51
N TRP A 27 -12.96 -10.70 -10.65
CA TRP A 27 -13.69 -9.66 -9.93
C TRP A 27 -12.80 -8.91 -8.95
N ILE A 28 -12.00 -9.65 -8.18
CA ILE A 28 -11.09 -9.05 -7.20
C ILE A 28 -10.04 -8.20 -7.91
N ALA A 29 -9.40 -8.75 -8.96
CA ALA A 29 -8.41 -8.04 -9.76
C ALA A 29 -9.00 -6.76 -10.39
N GLY A 30 -10.20 -6.85 -10.95
CA GLY A 30 -10.89 -5.71 -11.52
C GLY A 30 -11.16 -4.59 -10.50
N ALA A 31 -11.61 -4.94 -9.29
CA ALA A 31 -11.84 -3.99 -8.22
C ALA A 31 -10.53 -3.31 -7.76
N ILE A 32 -9.48 -4.09 -7.55
CA ILE A 32 -8.16 -3.61 -7.13
C ILE A 32 -7.57 -2.67 -8.18
N ILE A 33 -7.58 -3.06 -9.45
CA ILE A 33 -7.04 -2.26 -10.56
C ILE A 33 -7.83 -0.96 -10.70
N SER A 34 -9.16 -1.01 -10.69
CA SER A 34 -10.01 0.18 -10.76
C SER A 34 -9.72 1.17 -9.64
N GLY A 35 -9.63 0.67 -8.40
CA GLY A 35 -9.32 1.51 -7.23
C GLY A 35 -7.91 2.10 -7.27
N ALA A 36 -6.91 1.31 -7.68
CA ALA A 36 -5.52 1.77 -7.79
C ALA A 36 -5.37 2.86 -8.86
N TYR A 37 -5.97 2.69 -10.03
CA TYR A 37 -5.93 3.70 -11.09
C TYR A 37 -6.74 4.95 -10.75
N PHE A 38 -7.87 4.81 -10.06
CA PHE A 38 -8.60 5.96 -9.56
C PHE A 38 -7.74 6.77 -8.59
N GLY A 39 -7.16 6.11 -7.58
CA GLY A 39 -6.30 6.75 -6.60
C GLY A 39 -5.10 7.45 -7.24
N ASP A 40 -4.50 6.82 -8.23
CA ASP A 40 -3.35 7.38 -8.96
C ASP A 40 -3.72 8.66 -9.71
N LYS A 41 -4.84 8.68 -10.42
CA LYS A 41 -5.29 9.85 -11.18
C LYS A 41 -5.66 11.06 -10.32
N VAL A 42 -6.21 10.85 -9.13
CA VAL A 42 -6.68 11.94 -8.26
C VAL A 42 -5.69 12.32 -7.18
N SER A 43 -4.61 11.55 -7.01
CA SER A 43 -3.62 11.80 -5.98
C SER A 43 -2.64 12.91 -6.39
N PRO A 44 -2.46 13.94 -5.56
CA PRO A 44 -1.41 14.94 -5.78
C PRO A 44 0.00 14.40 -5.49
N LEU A 45 0.12 13.15 -5.01
CA LEU A 45 1.39 12.46 -4.78
C LEU A 45 1.72 11.48 -5.91
N SER A 46 0.89 11.39 -6.94
CA SER A 46 1.12 10.53 -8.09
C SER A 46 2.16 11.15 -9.02
N ASP A 47 3.13 10.34 -9.42
CA ASP A 47 4.17 10.70 -10.39
C ASP A 47 3.57 11.04 -11.76
N THR A 48 2.60 10.28 -12.23
CA THR A 48 1.91 10.50 -13.50
C THR A 48 1.15 11.82 -13.52
N THR A 49 0.42 12.13 -12.44
CA THR A 49 -0.35 13.37 -12.31
C THR A 49 0.56 14.59 -12.20
N ILE A 50 1.66 14.48 -11.44
CA ILE A 50 2.67 15.55 -11.31
C ILE A 50 3.35 15.79 -12.65
N LEU A 51 3.77 14.72 -13.35
CA LEU A 51 4.42 14.84 -14.66
C LEU A 51 3.50 15.51 -15.69
N ALA A 52 2.25 15.04 -15.78
CA ALA A 52 1.28 15.61 -16.73
C ALA A 52 1.03 17.10 -16.48
N SER A 53 0.84 17.51 -15.22
CA SER A 53 0.66 18.91 -14.85
C SER A 53 1.88 19.77 -15.18
N SER A 54 3.08 19.23 -14.98
CA SER A 54 4.34 19.93 -15.27
C SER A 54 4.58 20.11 -16.76
N VAL A 55 4.30 19.10 -17.58
CA VAL A 55 4.47 19.17 -19.04
C VAL A 55 3.47 20.14 -19.69
N THR A 56 2.25 20.23 -19.13
CA THR A 56 1.20 21.12 -19.64
C THR A 56 1.24 22.52 -19.03
N ASP A 57 2.21 22.81 -18.17
CA ASP A 57 2.32 24.06 -17.38
C ASP A 57 1.00 24.45 -16.69
N THR A 58 0.29 23.44 -16.20
CA THR A 58 -1.01 23.59 -15.53
C THR A 58 -0.84 23.36 -14.02
N PRO A 59 -1.39 24.21 -13.15
CA PRO A 59 -1.34 23.98 -11.71
C PRO A 59 -1.91 22.60 -11.33
N LEU A 60 -1.17 21.82 -10.55
CA LEU A 60 -1.47 20.42 -10.19
C LEU A 60 -2.92 20.20 -9.73
N PHE A 61 -3.42 21.02 -8.83
CA PHE A 61 -4.79 20.89 -8.32
C PHE A 61 -5.86 21.26 -9.35
N THR A 62 -5.54 22.15 -10.29
CA THR A 62 -6.41 22.46 -11.43
C THR A 62 -6.49 21.26 -12.35
N HIS A 63 -5.36 20.66 -12.67
CA HIS A 63 -5.29 19.43 -13.48
C HIS A 63 -6.12 18.29 -12.84
N ILE A 64 -5.92 18.02 -11.54
CA ILE A 64 -6.69 17.01 -10.82
C ILE A 64 -8.20 17.28 -10.87
N ARG A 65 -8.61 18.54 -10.67
CA ARG A 65 -10.03 18.93 -10.73
C ARG A 65 -10.67 18.60 -12.08
N TYR A 66 -9.97 18.83 -13.18
CA TYR A 66 -10.47 18.48 -14.52
C TYR A 66 -10.53 16.95 -14.72
N LEU A 67 -9.52 16.21 -14.25
CA LEU A 67 -9.55 14.75 -14.31
C LEU A 67 -10.74 14.16 -13.54
N MET A 68 -11.15 14.76 -12.43
CA MET A 68 -12.28 14.29 -11.65
C MET A 68 -13.61 14.36 -12.40
N ILE A 69 -13.78 15.24 -13.36
CA ILE A 69 -15.01 15.38 -14.15
C ILE A 69 -15.35 14.08 -14.90
N THR A 70 -14.34 13.41 -15.43
CA THR A 70 -14.51 12.13 -16.14
C THR A 70 -14.34 10.92 -15.24
N THR A 71 -13.48 11.02 -14.25
CA THR A 71 -13.09 9.89 -13.40
C THR A 71 -14.15 9.57 -12.34
N VAL A 72 -14.81 10.60 -11.77
CA VAL A 72 -15.84 10.38 -10.74
C VAL A 72 -17.08 9.65 -11.30
N PRO A 73 -17.67 10.05 -12.44
CA PRO A 73 -18.79 9.30 -13.02
C PRO A 73 -18.42 7.83 -13.33
N SER A 74 -17.23 7.60 -13.87
CA SER A 74 -16.71 6.25 -14.14
C SER A 74 -16.58 5.42 -12.85
N LEU A 75 -16.04 6.02 -11.77
CA LEU A 75 -15.93 5.36 -10.48
C LEU A 75 -17.30 5.01 -9.90
N VAL A 76 -18.28 5.92 -9.97
CA VAL A 76 -19.64 5.68 -9.47
C VAL A 76 -20.27 4.48 -10.18
N ILE A 77 -20.17 4.41 -11.51
CA ILE A 77 -20.67 3.26 -12.28
C ILE A 77 -19.97 1.98 -11.84
N THR A 78 -18.64 2.01 -11.71
CA THR A 78 -17.84 0.88 -11.26
C THR A 78 -18.27 0.42 -9.86
N LEU A 79 -18.43 1.35 -8.91
CA LEU A 79 -18.91 1.03 -7.55
C LEU A 79 -20.30 0.38 -7.55
N ILE A 80 -21.23 0.85 -8.37
CA ILE A 80 -22.56 0.25 -8.51
C ILE A 80 -22.43 -1.19 -8.99
N ILE A 81 -21.64 -1.43 -10.04
CA ILE A 81 -21.44 -2.79 -10.59
C ILE A 81 -20.83 -3.71 -9.54
N PHE A 82 -19.75 -3.30 -8.87
CA PHE A 82 -19.12 -4.13 -7.85
C PHE A 82 -20.00 -4.31 -6.60
N THR A 83 -20.81 -3.33 -6.23
CA THR A 83 -21.75 -3.46 -5.11
C THR A 83 -22.83 -4.51 -5.45
N ILE A 84 -23.41 -4.45 -6.64
CA ILE A 84 -24.41 -5.45 -7.09
C ILE A 84 -23.77 -6.84 -7.13
N ALA A 85 -22.59 -6.97 -7.71
CA ALA A 85 -21.87 -8.24 -7.76
C ALA A 85 -21.52 -8.77 -6.37
N GLY A 86 -21.08 -7.91 -5.45
CA GLY A 86 -20.76 -8.27 -4.08
C GLY A 86 -21.96 -8.70 -3.26
N LEU A 87 -23.08 -8.00 -3.38
CA LEU A 87 -24.34 -8.37 -2.69
C LEU A 87 -24.95 -9.67 -3.23
N SER A 88 -24.69 -10.00 -4.49
CA SER A 88 -25.17 -11.24 -5.12
C SER A 88 -24.29 -12.45 -4.79
N HIS A 89 -23.17 -12.25 -4.10
CA HIS A 89 -22.22 -13.30 -3.75
C HIS A 89 -22.40 -13.69 -2.28
N GLU A 90 -22.74 -14.96 -2.03
CA GLU A 90 -22.76 -15.50 -0.67
C GLU A 90 -21.32 -15.83 -0.25
N ALA A 91 -20.82 -15.20 0.81
CA ALA A 91 -19.50 -15.49 1.38
C ALA A 91 -19.45 -16.94 1.87
N THR A 92 -18.62 -17.75 1.24
CA THR A 92 -18.67 -19.21 1.40
C THR A 92 -17.89 -19.68 2.63
N ASP A 93 -16.90 -18.94 3.12
CA ASP A 93 -16.12 -19.36 4.30
C ASP A 93 -15.47 -18.16 5.02
N THR A 94 -15.83 -17.97 6.28
CA THR A 94 -15.21 -16.97 7.17
C THR A 94 -14.05 -17.52 7.99
N GLY A 95 -13.79 -18.83 7.93
CA GLY A 95 -12.76 -19.50 8.73
C GLY A 95 -11.34 -19.01 8.40
N HIS A 96 -11.04 -18.86 7.12
CA HIS A 96 -9.74 -18.35 6.67
C HIS A 96 -9.47 -16.91 7.07
N ILE A 97 -10.52 -16.07 7.18
CA ILE A 97 -10.36 -14.67 7.61
C ILE A 97 -9.93 -14.60 9.09
N ALA A 98 -10.52 -15.44 9.92
CA ALA A 98 -10.17 -15.50 11.34
C ALA A 98 -8.71 -15.97 11.53
N GLU A 99 -8.27 -16.95 10.76
CA GLU A 99 -6.89 -17.43 10.75
C GLU A 99 -5.91 -16.34 10.29
N TYR A 100 -6.18 -15.66 9.20
CA TYR A 100 -5.35 -14.55 8.70
C TYR A 100 -5.27 -13.40 9.70
N THR A 101 -6.40 -13.02 10.30
CA THR A 101 -6.44 -11.98 11.32
C THR A 101 -5.61 -12.36 12.54
N ARG A 102 -5.68 -13.61 12.98
CA ARG A 102 -4.89 -14.11 14.09
C ARG A 102 -3.39 -14.06 13.77
N ILE A 103 -2.96 -14.62 12.64
CA ILE A 103 -1.54 -14.63 12.22
C ILE A 103 -0.99 -13.22 12.11
N LEU A 104 -1.76 -12.29 11.51
CA LEU A 104 -1.34 -10.90 11.39
C LEU A 104 -1.29 -10.17 12.73
N SER A 105 -2.23 -10.41 13.63
CA SER A 105 -2.22 -9.79 14.97
C SER A 105 -1.12 -10.36 15.89
N ASP A 106 -0.73 -11.62 15.70
CA ASP A 106 0.40 -12.21 16.41
C ASP A 106 1.76 -11.66 15.92
N LYS A 107 1.85 -11.34 14.61
CA LYS A 107 3.10 -10.86 14.01
C LYS A 107 3.27 -9.33 14.10
N PHE A 108 2.18 -8.60 13.98
CA PHE A 108 2.18 -7.13 13.93
C PHE A 108 1.48 -6.53 15.14
N HIS A 109 2.12 -5.59 15.81
CA HIS A 109 1.47 -4.81 16.87
C HIS A 109 0.54 -3.76 16.24
N ILE A 110 -0.73 -4.13 16.02
CA ILE A 110 -1.74 -3.26 15.42
C ILE A 110 -2.31 -2.34 16.51
N SER A 111 -2.06 -1.04 16.41
CA SER A 111 -2.53 -0.03 17.35
C SER A 111 -3.18 1.14 16.62
N TRP A 112 -4.19 1.76 17.24
CA TRP A 112 -4.81 2.98 16.74
C TRP A 112 -3.83 4.15 16.53
N TRP A 113 -2.72 4.17 17.29
CA TRP A 113 -1.66 5.16 17.13
C TRP A 113 -1.03 5.14 15.73
N LEU A 114 -1.02 4.01 15.06
CA LEU A 114 -0.52 3.89 13.69
C LEU A 114 -1.35 4.71 12.69
N MET A 115 -2.61 5.02 13.00
CA MET A 115 -3.45 5.89 12.17
C MET A 115 -2.98 7.34 12.12
N ILE A 116 -2.08 7.76 13.02
CA ILE A 116 -1.49 9.10 12.98
C ILE A 116 -0.74 9.33 11.68
N VAL A 117 -0.04 8.31 11.17
CA VAL A 117 0.76 8.43 9.94
C VAL A 117 -0.11 8.81 8.73
N PRO A 118 -1.16 8.05 8.37
CA PRO A 118 -2.04 8.43 7.26
C PRO A 118 -2.81 9.73 7.52
N VAL A 119 -3.18 10.04 8.77
CA VAL A 119 -3.85 11.29 9.12
C VAL A 119 -2.94 12.49 8.88
N VAL A 120 -1.69 12.43 9.36
CA VAL A 120 -0.70 13.50 9.12
C VAL A 120 -0.44 13.66 7.62
N THR A 121 -0.31 12.56 6.88
CA THR A 121 -0.15 12.60 5.42
C THR A 121 -1.34 13.29 4.75
N ALA A 122 -2.56 12.96 5.15
CA ALA A 122 -3.77 13.59 4.62
C ALA A 122 -3.82 15.11 4.93
N ILE A 123 -3.41 15.50 6.14
CA ILE A 123 -3.33 16.93 6.53
C ILE A 123 -2.29 17.67 5.67
N LEU A 124 -1.11 17.11 5.44
CA LEU A 124 -0.08 17.71 4.59
C LEU A 124 -0.58 17.91 3.16
N ILE A 125 -1.29 16.91 2.60
CA ILE A 125 -1.92 17.00 1.29
C ILE A 125 -2.98 18.11 1.27
N ALA A 126 -3.86 18.16 2.27
CA ALA A 126 -4.90 19.19 2.40
C ALA A 126 -4.31 20.60 2.52
N ARG A 127 -3.15 20.73 3.17
CA ARG A 127 -2.36 21.97 3.27
C ARG A 127 -1.59 22.31 1.98
N LYS A 128 -1.73 21.51 0.91
CA LYS A 128 -1.05 21.70 -0.38
C LYS A 128 0.49 21.76 -0.26
N VAL A 129 1.06 21.03 0.70
CA VAL A 129 2.51 20.92 0.85
C VAL A 129 3.07 20.19 -0.38
N PRO A 130 4.25 20.57 -0.90
CA PRO A 130 4.87 19.89 -2.04
C PRO A 130 4.96 18.38 -1.85
N SER A 131 4.68 17.62 -2.91
CA SER A 131 4.58 16.15 -2.87
C SER A 131 5.83 15.46 -2.32
N ILE A 132 7.02 15.95 -2.71
CA ILE A 132 8.30 15.40 -2.25
C ILE A 132 8.44 15.54 -0.73
N ILE A 133 8.10 16.72 -0.19
CA ILE A 133 8.17 16.99 1.25
C ILE A 133 7.17 16.10 1.99
N THR A 134 5.94 16.01 1.47
CA THR A 134 4.89 15.16 2.07
C THR A 134 5.32 13.69 2.11
N LEU A 135 5.87 13.15 1.02
CA LEU A 135 6.36 11.77 0.98
C LEU A 135 7.51 11.56 1.97
N PHE A 136 8.48 12.48 2.01
CA PHE A 136 9.61 12.38 2.93
C PHE A 136 9.18 12.40 4.40
N VAL A 137 8.33 13.37 4.78
CA VAL A 137 7.81 13.48 6.15
C VAL A 137 6.99 12.25 6.53
N SER A 138 6.12 11.78 5.64
CA SER A 138 5.30 10.59 5.90
C SER A 138 6.14 9.33 6.06
N THR A 139 7.17 9.15 5.24
CA THR A 139 8.10 8.02 5.34
C THR A 139 8.93 8.09 6.62
N ALA A 140 9.47 9.26 6.97
CA ALA A 140 10.22 9.46 8.21
C ALA A 140 9.34 9.18 9.43
N LEU A 141 8.10 9.69 9.44
CA LEU A 141 7.13 9.44 10.51
C LEU A 141 6.80 7.95 10.62
N ALA A 142 6.51 7.28 9.51
CA ALA A 142 6.26 5.85 9.48
C ALA A 142 7.44 5.03 10.03
N THR A 143 8.68 5.43 9.70
CA THR A 143 9.89 4.78 10.22
C THR A 143 10.02 4.96 11.73
N VAL A 144 9.75 6.16 12.26
CA VAL A 144 9.75 6.41 13.71
C VAL A 144 8.68 5.55 14.41
N PHE A 145 7.48 5.46 13.85
CA PHE A 145 6.43 4.61 14.41
C PHE A 145 6.79 3.12 14.36
N ALA A 146 7.45 2.67 13.28
CA ALA A 146 7.95 1.30 13.19
C ALA A 146 8.99 1.00 14.27
N LEU A 147 9.91 1.93 14.55
CA LEU A 147 10.91 1.80 15.60
C LEU A 147 10.29 1.69 17.01
N ILE A 148 9.20 2.42 17.25
CA ILE A 148 8.52 2.45 18.57
C ILE A 148 7.58 1.25 18.75
N PHE A 149 6.75 0.95 17.75
CA PHE A 149 5.66 -0.02 17.88
C PHE A 149 6.01 -1.42 17.36
N GLN A 150 7.07 -1.56 16.53
CA GLN A 150 7.44 -2.82 15.87
C GLN A 150 8.94 -3.20 16.08
N PRO A 151 9.53 -3.02 17.26
CA PRO A 151 10.97 -3.29 17.45
C PRO A 151 11.32 -4.75 17.20
N GLY A 152 10.46 -5.70 17.59
CA GLY A 152 10.66 -7.13 17.35
C GLY A 152 10.75 -7.47 15.85
N LEU A 153 9.85 -6.91 15.05
CA LEU A 153 9.85 -7.10 13.60
C LEU A 153 11.12 -6.53 12.95
N LEU A 154 11.56 -5.35 13.39
CA LEU A 154 12.77 -4.73 12.89
C LEU A 154 14.02 -5.55 13.22
N CYS A 155 14.08 -6.14 14.42
CA CYS A 155 15.18 -7.04 14.79
C CYS A 155 15.17 -8.32 13.94
N GLU A 156 14.00 -8.87 13.64
CA GLU A 156 13.86 -10.02 12.75
C GLU A 156 14.37 -9.71 11.33
N ILE A 157 13.98 -8.56 10.77
CA ILE A 157 14.45 -8.08 9.45
C ILE A 157 15.95 -7.79 9.44
N ALA A 158 16.51 -7.33 10.55
CA ALA A 158 17.95 -7.07 10.68
C ALA A 158 18.79 -8.34 10.56
N GLY A 159 18.19 -9.51 10.86
CA GLY A 159 18.86 -10.81 10.81
C GLY A 159 19.80 -11.07 11.99
N GLN A 160 20.34 -12.29 12.03
CA GLN A 160 21.26 -12.72 13.08
C GLN A 160 22.52 -11.85 13.13
N GLY A 161 22.95 -11.51 14.35
CA GLY A 161 24.20 -10.78 14.62
C GLY A 161 24.04 -9.27 14.77
N ALA A 162 22.83 -8.72 14.74
CA ALA A 162 22.56 -7.32 15.09
C ALA A 162 21.81 -7.26 16.44
N GLU A 163 22.31 -6.48 17.40
CA GLU A 163 21.69 -6.31 18.71
C GLU A 163 21.44 -4.81 19.02
N GLY A 164 20.45 -4.54 19.85
CA GLY A 164 20.14 -3.20 20.32
C GLY A 164 19.78 -2.20 19.24
N ILE A 165 20.27 -0.99 19.37
CA ILE A 165 19.97 0.14 18.44
C ILE A 165 20.48 -0.13 17.02
N ALA A 166 21.58 -0.86 16.88
CA ALA A 166 22.11 -1.22 15.57
C ALA A 166 21.19 -2.18 14.80
N ALA A 167 20.52 -3.11 15.49
CA ALA A 167 19.52 -3.98 14.90
C ALA A 167 18.30 -3.18 14.41
N LEU A 168 17.79 -2.26 15.22
CA LEU A 168 16.67 -1.40 14.87
C LEU A 168 16.99 -0.53 13.66
N PHE A 169 18.18 0.07 13.62
CA PHE A 169 18.60 0.88 12.47
C PHE A 169 18.77 0.04 11.20
N LYS A 170 19.43 -1.12 11.30
CA LYS A 170 19.63 -2.03 10.17
C LYS A 170 18.29 -2.58 9.66
N GLY A 171 17.37 -2.95 10.56
CA GLY A 171 16.02 -3.41 10.21
C GLY A 171 15.21 -2.30 9.53
N GLY A 172 15.22 -1.07 10.07
CA GLY A 172 14.58 0.08 9.46
C GLY A 172 15.11 0.41 8.06
N MET A 173 16.42 0.39 7.88
CA MET A 173 17.05 0.56 6.56
C MET A 173 16.74 -0.61 5.62
N GLY A 174 16.65 -1.84 6.14
CA GLY A 174 16.22 -3.02 5.41
C GLY A 174 14.80 -2.88 4.87
N MET A 175 13.87 -2.37 5.68
CA MET A 175 12.49 -2.10 5.24
C MET A 175 12.41 -1.01 4.17
N LEU A 176 13.20 0.05 4.30
CA LEU A 176 13.17 1.18 3.36
C LEU A 176 13.82 0.83 2.01
N TYR A 177 14.96 0.17 2.04
CA TYR A 177 15.78 -0.07 0.84
C TYR A 177 15.72 -1.51 0.34
N GLY A 178 15.80 -2.49 1.22
CA GLY A 178 15.78 -3.92 0.90
C GLY A 178 14.38 -4.48 0.74
N GLY A 179 14.28 -5.71 0.26
CA GLY A 179 13.05 -6.50 0.37
C GLY A 179 12.96 -7.11 1.77
N THR A 180 11.77 -7.20 2.32
CA THR A 180 11.52 -7.92 3.56
C THR A 180 10.90 -9.27 3.26
N GLN A 181 11.46 -10.33 3.82
CA GLN A 181 10.87 -11.67 3.85
C GLN A 181 10.52 -11.98 5.29
N LEU A 182 9.25 -12.16 5.56
CA LEU A 182 8.73 -12.46 6.87
C LEU A 182 8.15 -13.87 6.86
N GLU A 183 8.51 -14.66 7.86
CA GLU A 183 8.00 -16.02 8.01
C GLU A 183 6.88 -16.04 9.04
N THR A 184 5.70 -16.49 8.63
CA THR A 184 4.51 -16.63 9.49
C THR A 184 4.04 -18.09 9.62
N GLY A 185 4.75 -19.03 8.97
CA GLY A 185 4.33 -20.43 8.92
C GLY A 185 3.26 -20.73 7.86
N ASN A 186 2.68 -19.72 7.22
CA ASN A 186 1.73 -19.86 6.11
C ASN A 186 2.31 -19.24 4.85
N ALA A 187 2.52 -20.05 3.80
CA ALA A 187 3.18 -19.63 2.56
C ALA A 187 2.41 -18.52 1.82
N GLU A 188 1.08 -18.54 1.83
CA GLU A 188 0.26 -17.50 1.20
C GLU A 188 0.41 -16.15 1.92
N ILE A 189 0.39 -16.16 3.26
CA ILE A 189 0.57 -14.95 4.05
C ILE A 189 2.00 -14.42 3.89
N ASN A 190 3.00 -15.30 3.86
CA ASN A 190 4.40 -14.89 3.64
C ASN A 190 4.56 -14.17 2.30
N GLU A 191 3.92 -14.62 1.23
CA GLU A 191 3.94 -13.95 -0.06
C GLU A 191 3.24 -12.58 -0.01
N LEU A 192 2.13 -12.48 0.73
CA LEU A 192 1.35 -11.25 0.87
C LEU A 192 2.08 -10.15 1.65
N ILE A 193 2.82 -10.51 2.70
CA ILE A 193 3.51 -9.54 3.58
C ILE A 193 4.96 -9.28 3.19
N SER A 194 5.53 -10.11 2.31
CA SER A 194 6.88 -9.90 1.80
C SER A 194 6.93 -8.75 0.81
N THR A 195 7.84 -7.82 1.03
CA THR A 195 8.03 -6.66 0.14
C THR A 195 9.35 -6.75 -0.60
N ARG A 196 9.37 -6.25 -1.84
CA ARG A 196 10.60 -6.23 -2.65
C ARG A 196 11.50 -5.03 -2.34
N GLY A 197 11.01 -4.06 -1.59
CA GLY A 197 11.73 -2.82 -1.27
C GLY A 197 12.15 -2.01 -2.49
N MET A 198 12.80 -0.88 -2.26
CA MET A 198 13.26 0.03 -3.31
C MET A 198 14.29 -0.64 -4.24
N ALA A 199 15.20 -1.45 -3.71
CA ALA A 199 16.20 -2.16 -4.51
C ALA A 199 15.60 -3.17 -5.48
N GLY A 200 14.51 -3.85 -5.08
CA GLY A 200 13.79 -4.78 -5.94
C GLY A 200 13.07 -4.08 -7.11
N MET A 201 12.47 -2.91 -6.82
CA MET A 201 11.82 -2.09 -7.85
C MET A 201 12.81 -1.53 -8.87
N MET A 202 13.99 -1.11 -8.43
CA MET A 202 15.07 -0.64 -9.33
C MET A 202 15.58 -1.75 -10.26
N LYS A 203 15.58 -3.02 -9.82
CA LYS A 203 15.98 -4.15 -10.66
C LYS A 203 14.97 -4.45 -11.77
N ILE A 204 13.67 -4.28 -11.50
CA ILE A 204 12.61 -4.47 -12.51
C ILE A 204 12.76 -3.45 -13.64
N GLY A 205 13.09 -2.19 -13.33
CA GLY A 205 13.31 -1.14 -14.32
C GLY A 205 14.51 -1.40 -15.24
N ARG A 206 15.51 -2.18 -14.81
CA ARG A 206 16.68 -2.56 -15.64
C ARG A 206 16.44 -3.75 -16.55
N ALA A 207 15.43 -4.55 -16.31
CA ALA A 207 15.12 -5.72 -17.14
C ALA A 207 14.38 -5.38 -18.43
N HIS A 208 13.99 -4.13 -18.63
CA HIS A 208 13.27 -3.62 -19.79
C HIS A 208 14.06 -2.63 -20.65
N VAL A 209 15.38 -2.55 -20.49
CA VAL A 209 16.28 -1.74 -21.33
C VAL A 209 17.18 -2.65 -22.15
#